data_c69ec3073213f9c47dcee1847a37dda6
#
_entry.id   c69ec3073213f9c47dcee1847a37dda6
#
_cell.length_a   1.000
_cell.length_b   1.000
_cell.length_c   1.000
_cell.angle_alpha   90.00
_cell.angle_beta   90.00
_cell.angle_gamma   90.00
#
_symmetry.space_group_name_H-M   'P 1'
#
loop_
_entity.id
_entity.type
_entity.pdbx_description
1 polymer ?
#
loop_
_entity_poly.entity_id
_entity_poly.type
_entity_poly.pdbx_seq_one_letter_code
_entity_poly.pdbx_strand_id
1 'polypeptide(L)'
;MLVAPGDLQAVLSAMRTAHPYEQPAFDILETHFDKERTGYGRVGNLKHPLPPDVFAAYVREKLNLSGLKYVPGKEDISRVAVCGGSGVQLLEAAQKMGAQALVSADAKHSQLLQARDLGMTLIDAGHYSTEAVILPTLVEKLRAALPGADIRRSGACADPAIIISDNKEAPCP
;
A
#
# COMPACT_ATOMS: atom_id res chain seq x y z
N MET A 1 -12.50 -21.79 -10.90
CA MET A 1 -13.02 -21.42 -9.55
C MET A 1 -11.99 -21.86 -8.53
N LEU A 2 -11.70 -21.03 -7.51
CA LEU A 2 -10.88 -21.44 -6.35
C LEU A 2 -11.83 -21.89 -5.25
N VAL A 3 -11.50 -23.01 -4.62
CA VAL A 3 -12.33 -23.65 -3.59
C VAL A 3 -11.44 -24.06 -2.42
N ALA A 4 -11.86 -23.80 -1.20
CA ALA A 4 -11.15 -24.29 -0.02
C ALA A 4 -11.27 -25.83 0.06
N PRO A 5 -10.22 -26.54 0.52
CA PRO A 5 -10.25 -28.02 0.56
C PRO A 5 -11.45 -28.60 1.30
N GLY A 6 -11.92 -27.93 2.36
CA GLY A 6 -13.11 -28.37 3.14
C GLY A 6 -14.43 -28.23 2.40
N ASP A 7 -14.52 -27.35 1.42
CA ASP A 7 -15.75 -27.06 0.67
C ASP A 7 -15.82 -27.82 -0.66
N LEU A 8 -14.77 -28.53 -1.03
CA LEU A 8 -14.65 -29.16 -2.35
C LEU A 8 -15.83 -30.08 -2.66
N GLN A 9 -16.22 -30.94 -1.75
CA GLN A 9 -17.31 -31.92 -1.98
C GLN A 9 -18.67 -31.23 -2.16
N ALA A 10 -18.93 -30.17 -1.39
CA ALA A 10 -20.15 -29.40 -1.52
C ALA A 10 -20.24 -28.69 -2.88
N VAL A 11 -19.14 -28.10 -3.33
CA VAL A 11 -19.05 -27.45 -4.64
C VAL A 11 -19.22 -28.44 -5.78
N LEU A 12 -18.57 -29.62 -5.71
CA LEU A 12 -18.72 -30.66 -6.72
C LEU A 12 -20.15 -31.20 -6.80
N SER A 13 -20.81 -31.36 -5.65
CA SER A 13 -22.20 -31.80 -5.62
C SER A 13 -23.13 -30.77 -6.26
N ALA A 14 -22.96 -29.48 -5.89
CA ALA A 14 -23.74 -28.39 -6.47
C ALA A 14 -23.50 -28.27 -7.99
N MET A 15 -22.26 -28.40 -8.44
CA MET A 15 -21.91 -28.37 -9.85
C MET A 15 -22.60 -29.50 -10.62
N ARG A 16 -22.55 -30.73 -10.14
CA ARG A 16 -23.20 -31.89 -10.78
C ARG A 16 -24.70 -31.73 -10.87
N THR A 17 -25.32 -31.16 -9.83
CA THR A 17 -26.77 -30.90 -9.80
C THR A 17 -27.20 -29.83 -10.80
N ALA A 18 -26.38 -28.80 -10.98
CA ALA A 18 -26.68 -27.65 -11.85
C ALA A 18 -26.25 -27.87 -13.32
N HIS A 19 -25.36 -28.83 -13.59
CA HIS A 19 -24.81 -29.01 -14.92
C HIS A 19 -25.77 -29.78 -15.82
N PRO A 20 -25.97 -29.35 -17.10
CA PRO A 20 -26.90 -30.01 -18.02
C PRO A 20 -26.46 -31.42 -18.47
N TYR A 21 -25.17 -31.77 -18.29
CA TYR A 21 -24.66 -33.09 -18.64
C TYR A 21 -24.67 -34.01 -17.43
N GLU A 22 -25.11 -35.23 -17.62
CA GLU A 22 -25.11 -36.29 -16.58
C GLU A 22 -23.69 -36.54 -16.02
N GLN A 23 -22.67 -36.44 -16.87
CA GLN A 23 -21.26 -36.54 -16.49
C GLN A 23 -20.48 -35.37 -17.06
N PRO A 24 -20.39 -34.24 -16.34
CA PRO A 24 -19.57 -33.11 -16.78
C PRO A 24 -18.09 -33.43 -16.65
N ALA A 25 -17.33 -33.04 -17.68
CA ALA A 25 -15.86 -33.13 -17.62
C ALA A 25 -15.30 -31.93 -16.82
N PHE A 26 -14.45 -32.22 -15.85
CA PHE A 26 -13.74 -31.17 -15.06
C PHE A 26 -12.45 -31.77 -14.47
N ASP A 27 -11.49 -30.89 -14.22
CA ASP A 27 -10.25 -31.21 -13.52
C ASP A 27 -10.21 -30.54 -12.16
N ILE A 28 -9.64 -31.23 -11.19
CA ILE A 28 -9.32 -30.68 -9.87
C ILE A 28 -7.81 -30.55 -9.78
N LEU A 29 -7.33 -29.31 -9.71
CA LEU A 29 -5.93 -29.00 -9.57
C LEU A 29 -5.67 -28.48 -8.16
N GLU A 30 -4.74 -29.11 -7.45
CA GLU A 30 -4.24 -28.56 -6.20
C GLU A 30 -3.32 -27.39 -6.51
N THR A 31 -3.66 -26.21 -6.02
CA THR A 31 -2.84 -25.02 -6.21
C THR A 31 -1.97 -24.80 -4.98
N HIS A 32 -0.66 -24.86 -5.17
CA HIS A 32 0.30 -24.46 -4.15
C HIS A 32 0.57 -22.97 -4.31
N PHE A 33 0.01 -22.17 -3.42
CA PHE A 33 0.44 -20.80 -3.27
C PHE A 33 1.65 -20.77 -2.36
N ASP A 34 2.75 -20.21 -2.85
CA ASP A 34 3.89 -19.92 -2.00
C ASP A 34 3.40 -19.10 -0.80
N LYS A 35 3.71 -19.58 0.41
CA LYS A 35 3.32 -18.92 1.66
C LYS A 35 4.04 -17.59 1.89
N GLU A 36 4.94 -17.21 1.02
CA GLU A 36 5.42 -15.84 0.97
C GLU A 36 4.24 -14.92 0.64
N ARG A 37 3.75 -14.27 1.67
CA ARG A 37 2.65 -13.32 1.57
C ARG A 37 3.10 -12.11 0.77
N THR A 38 3.12 -12.25 -0.55
CA THR A 38 3.23 -11.14 -1.46
C THR A 38 1.88 -10.46 -1.53
N GLY A 39 1.85 -9.18 -1.30
CA GLY A 39 0.62 -8.38 -1.35
C GLY A 39 0.96 -6.91 -1.51
N TYR A 40 -0.04 -6.13 -1.87
CA TYR A 40 0.08 -4.68 -1.92
C TYR A 40 0.24 -4.13 -0.51
N GLY A 41 1.28 -3.30 -0.33
CA GLY A 41 1.57 -2.65 0.94
C GLY A 41 2.19 -3.57 2.00
N ARG A 42 2.44 -2.98 3.14
CA ARG A 42 2.99 -3.63 4.33
C ARG A 42 2.37 -3.03 5.58
N VAL A 43 2.33 -3.81 6.64
CA VAL A 43 1.91 -3.34 7.97
C VAL A 43 3.07 -3.55 8.94
N GLY A 44 3.36 -2.54 9.73
CA GLY A 44 4.43 -2.56 10.72
C GLY A 44 4.05 -1.80 11.97
N ASN A 45 4.88 -1.92 13.02
CA ASN A 45 4.68 -1.22 14.27
C ASN A 45 5.73 -0.12 14.45
N LEU A 46 5.32 1.01 15.01
CA LEU A 46 6.23 2.03 15.49
C LEU A 46 6.89 1.58 16.80
N LYS A 47 8.08 2.09 17.10
CA LYS A 47 8.76 1.83 18.38
C LYS A 47 8.00 2.42 19.56
N HIS A 48 7.38 3.58 19.36
CA HIS A 48 6.57 4.28 20.35
C HIS A 48 5.32 4.81 19.63
N PRO A 49 4.17 4.84 20.31
CA PRO A 49 2.96 5.46 19.76
C PRO A 49 3.19 6.95 19.48
N LEU A 50 2.58 7.47 18.43
CA LEU A 50 2.63 8.88 18.07
C LEU A 50 1.22 9.43 17.84
N PRO A 51 0.90 10.64 18.30
CA PRO A 51 -0.30 11.36 17.91
C PRO A 51 -0.38 11.52 16.38
N PRO A 52 -1.58 11.60 15.79
CA PRO A 52 -1.76 11.70 14.34
C PRO A 52 -1.02 12.84 13.65
N ASP A 53 -0.98 14.01 14.25
CA ASP A 53 -0.29 15.21 13.75
C ASP A 53 1.24 15.05 13.81
N VAL A 54 1.76 14.48 14.89
CA VAL A 54 3.19 14.18 15.04
C VAL A 54 3.61 13.11 14.04
N PHE A 55 2.78 12.10 13.84
CA PHE A 55 3.05 11.07 12.83
C PHE A 55 3.01 11.63 11.40
N ALA A 56 2.07 12.52 11.08
CA ALA A 56 2.03 13.20 9.78
C ALA A 56 3.29 14.04 9.53
N ALA A 57 3.75 14.78 10.55
CA ALA A 57 5.01 15.53 10.48
C ALA A 57 6.22 14.59 10.29
N TYR A 58 6.26 13.47 10.99
CA TYR A 58 7.29 12.45 10.83
C TYR A 58 7.32 11.88 9.40
N VAL A 59 6.17 11.54 8.83
CA VAL A 59 6.08 11.05 7.43
C VAL A 59 6.57 12.11 6.46
N ARG A 60 6.17 13.38 6.64
CA ARG A 60 6.63 14.50 5.82
C ARG A 60 8.16 14.62 5.83
N GLU A 61 8.76 14.56 7.02
CA GLU A 61 10.22 14.62 7.17
C GLU A 61 10.92 13.43 6.48
N LYS A 62 10.45 12.20 6.75
CA LYS A 62 11.10 10.98 6.23
C LYS A 62 11.01 10.82 4.72
N LEU A 63 9.97 11.34 4.10
CA LEU A 63 9.80 11.36 2.64
C LEU A 63 10.29 12.68 2.01
N ASN A 64 10.85 13.59 2.80
CA ASN A 64 11.36 14.91 2.36
C ASN A 64 10.31 15.68 1.54
N LEU A 65 9.08 15.79 2.08
CA LEU A 65 7.96 16.44 1.39
C LEU A 65 7.88 17.92 1.77
N SER A 66 7.58 18.78 0.79
CA SER A 66 7.21 20.19 1.04
C SER A 66 5.87 20.32 1.76
N GLY A 67 4.94 19.38 1.52
CA GLY A 67 3.63 19.30 2.16
C GLY A 67 2.98 17.94 1.95
N LEU A 68 1.95 17.65 2.74
CA LEU A 68 1.10 16.49 2.57
C LEU A 68 -0.34 16.82 3.00
N LYS A 69 -1.30 15.98 2.60
CA LYS A 69 -2.68 16.03 3.11
C LYS A 69 -2.89 14.87 4.08
N TYR A 70 -3.60 15.10 5.18
CA TYR A 70 -3.98 14.01 6.06
C TYR A 70 -5.33 14.23 6.73
N VAL A 71 -5.95 13.13 7.12
CA VAL A 71 -7.11 13.06 8.00
C VAL A 71 -6.63 12.49 9.32
N PRO A 72 -6.78 13.20 10.46
CA PRO A 72 -6.41 12.65 11.76
C PRO A 72 -7.38 11.55 12.17
N GLY A 73 -6.86 10.45 12.68
CA GLY A 73 -7.62 9.42 13.36
C GLY A 73 -7.95 9.79 14.81
N LYS A 74 -8.58 8.88 15.53
CA LYS A 74 -9.04 9.08 16.92
C LYS A 74 -8.02 8.63 17.95
N GLU A 75 -7.06 7.80 17.56
CA GLU A 75 -6.12 7.12 18.46
C GLU A 75 -4.68 7.45 18.10
N ASP A 76 -3.79 7.35 19.08
CA ASP A 76 -2.36 7.35 18.85
C ASP A 76 -1.96 6.17 17.96
N ILE A 77 -1.01 6.41 17.08
CA ILE A 77 -0.60 5.46 16.05
C ILE A 77 0.55 4.60 16.58
N SER A 78 0.30 3.32 16.75
CA SER A 78 1.29 2.30 17.09
C SER A 78 1.57 1.38 15.90
N ARG A 79 0.54 1.13 15.07
CA ARG A 79 0.61 0.21 13.93
C ARG A 79 0.21 0.93 12.66
N VAL A 80 1.05 0.83 11.65
CA VAL A 80 0.94 1.60 10.41
C VAL A 80 0.87 0.66 9.23
N ALA A 81 -0.06 0.92 8.32
CA ALA A 81 -0.07 0.36 6.97
C ALA A 81 0.57 1.35 5.99
N VAL A 82 1.34 0.85 5.03
CA VAL A 82 1.94 1.66 3.97
C VAL A 82 1.68 1.00 2.61
N CYS A 83 1.34 1.82 1.61
CA CYS A 83 1.26 1.40 0.22
C CYS A 83 1.70 2.55 -0.68
N GLY A 84 2.79 2.37 -1.43
CA GLY A 84 3.26 3.37 -2.40
C GLY A 84 2.24 3.59 -3.51
N GLY A 85 2.22 4.80 -4.07
CA GLY A 85 1.26 5.19 -5.09
C GLY A 85 -0.19 5.16 -4.60
N SER A 86 -1.11 4.90 -5.51
CA SER A 86 -2.56 4.90 -5.26
C SER A 86 -3.02 3.63 -4.53
N GLY A 87 -2.92 3.62 -3.21
CA GLY A 87 -3.25 2.48 -2.34
C GLY A 87 -4.38 2.70 -1.35
N VAL A 88 -5.11 3.82 -1.42
CA VAL A 88 -6.14 4.18 -0.42
C VAL A 88 -7.32 3.20 -0.38
N GLN A 89 -7.58 2.44 -1.45
CA GLN A 89 -8.55 1.35 -1.45
C GLN A 89 -8.22 0.24 -0.43
N LEU A 90 -7.00 0.20 0.11
CA LEU A 90 -6.60 -0.75 1.14
C LEU A 90 -6.96 -0.29 2.56
N LEU A 91 -7.63 0.85 2.74
CA LEU A 91 -7.94 1.45 4.03
C LEU A 91 -8.68 0.48 4.99
N GLU A 92 -9.72 -0.19 4.50
CA GLU A 92 -10.46 -1.18 5.32
C GLU A 92 -9.63 -2.43 5.61
N ALA A 93 -8.81 -2.87 4.65
CA ALA A 93 -7.91 -4.00 4.86
C ALA A 93 -6.85 -3.67 5.93
N ALA A 94 -6.30 -2.45 5.90
CA ALA A 94 -5.37 -1.94 6.90
C ALA A 94 -6.03 -1.92 8.30
N GLN A 95 -7.27 -1.42 8.40
CA GLN A 95 -8.03 -1.41 9.65
C GLN A 95 -8.25 -2.84 10.19
N LYS A 96 -8.67 -3.77 9.34
CA LYS A 96 -8.85 -5.19 9.72
C LYS A 96 -7.56 -5.84 10.21
N MET A 97 -6.40 -5.34 9.77
CA MET A 97 -5.09 -5.76 10.27
C MET A 97 -4.65 -5.01 11.54
N GLY A 98 -5.50 -4.17 12.12
CA GLY A 98 -5.26 -3.42 13.34
C GLY A 98 -4.37 -2.18 13.15
N ALA A 99 -4.23 -1.66 11.94
CA ALA A 99 -3.50 -0.42 11.71
C ALA A 99 -4.36 0.79 12.11
N GLN A 100 -3.77 1.75 12.82
CA GLN A 100 -4.38 3.04 13.14
C GLN A 100 -4.13 4.07 12.04
N ALA A 101 -3.14 3.85 11.18
CA ALA A 101 -2.82 4.74 10.07
C ALA A 101 -2.56 4.00 8.77
N LEU A 102 -2.93 4.64 7.65
CA LEU A 102 -2.51 4.27 6.30
C LEU A 102 -1.74 5.44 5.67
N VAL A 103 -0.53 5.18 5.20
CA VAL A 103 0.27 6.10 4.37
C VAL A 103 0.20 5.63 2.93
N SER A 104 -0.29 6.47 2.03
CA SER A 104 -0.46 6.19 0.60
C SER A 104 -0.53 7.48 -0.20
N ALA A 105 -1.13 7.44 -1.39
CA ALA A 105 -1.30 8.60 -2.25
C ALA A 105 -2.65 8.57 -3.01
N ASP A 106 -2.94 9.68 -3.70
CA ASP A 106 -4.11 9.86 -4.58
C ASP A 106 -5.45 9.69 -3.87
N ALA A 107 -5.56 10.17 -2.64
CA ALA A 107 -6.79 10.10 -1.88
C ALA A 107 -7.90 10.96 -2.49
N LYS A 108 -8.99 10.33 -2.89
CA LYS A 108 -10.22 11.01 -3.29
C LYS A 108 -10.95 11.56 -2.07
N HIS A 109 -11.76 12.63 -2.27
CA HIS A 109 -12.53 13.22 -1.17
C HIS A 109 -13.39 12.20 -0.42
N SER A 110 -14.05 11.29 -1.12
CA SER A 110 -14.85 10.22 -0.51
C SER A 110 -14.03 9.28 0.38
N GLN A 111 -12.77 9.03 0.03
CA GLN A 111 -11.88 8.19 0.83
C GLN A 111 -11.35 8.94 2.06
N LEU A 112 -11.17 10.26 1.98
CA LEU A 112 -10.87 11.10 3.16
C LEU A 112 -12.04 11.06 4.16
N LEU A 113 -13.29 11.14 3.66
CA LEU A 113 -14.48 10.99 4.50
C LEU A 113 -14.56 9.60 5.13
N GLN A 114 -14.29 8.54 4.34
CA GLN A 114 -14.26 7.16 4.83
C GLN A 114 -13.22 6.98 5.96
N ALA A 115 -12.01 7.52 5.80
CA ALA A 115 -10.98 7.45 6.83
C ALA A 115 -11.43 8.12 8.14
N ARG A 116 -12.05 9.30 8.04
CA ARG A 116 -12.63 10.00 9.18
C ARG A 116 -13.71 9.17 9.88
N ASP A 117 -14.62 8.58 9.12
CA ASP A 117 -15.74 7.80 9.66
C ASP A 117 -15.26 6.50 10.32
N LEU A 118 -14.21 5.88 9.77
CA LEU A 118 -13.50 4.74 10.38
C LEU A 118 -12.64 5.14 11.59
N GLY A 119 -12.38 6.43 11.81
CA GLY A 119 -11.49 6.91 12.86
C GLY A 119 -10.01 6.61 12.62
N MET A 120 -9.62 6.28 11.39
CA MET A 120 -8.24 6.00 11.00
C MET A 120 -7.51 7.25 10.52
N THR A 121 -6.24 7.36 10.83
CA THR A 121 -5.37 8.35 10.19
C THR A 121 -5.08 7.93 8.75
N LEU A 122 -5.40 8.80 7.80
CA LEU A 122 -5.03 8.61 6.39
C LEU A 122 -4.07 9.74 5.98
N ILE A 123 -2.89 9.36 5.50
CA ILE A 123 -1.88 10.30 4.98
C ILE A 123 -1.77 10.12 3.47
N ASP A 124 -2.07 11.17 2.72
CA ASP A 124 -1.78 11.29 1.30
C ASP A 124 -0.43 12.02 1.15
N ALA A 125 0.60 11.23 0.93
CA ALA A 125 2.00 11.68 0.89
C ALA A 125 2.53 11.89 -0.54
N GLY A 126 1.64 11.88 -1.53
CA GLY A 126 1.97 12.05 -2.94
C GLY A 126 2.45 10.78 -3.63
N HIS A 127 2.04 10.60 -4.87
CA HIS A 127 2.30 9.39 -5.65
C HIS A 127 3.79 9.18 -5.87
N TYR A 128 4.43 10.17 -6.49
CA TYR A 128 5.85 10.10 -6.81
C TYR A 128 6.72 9.84 -5.56
N SER A 129 6.48 10.56 -4.48
CA SER A 129 7.30 10.47 -3.28
C SER A 129 7.21 9.12 -2.59
N THR A 130 6.02 8.51 -2.58
CA THR A 130 5.81 7.21 -1.95
C THR A 130 6.35 6.05 -2.79
N GLU A 131 6.55 6.23 -4.09
CA GLU A 131 7.16 5.23 -4.98
C GLU A 131 8.65 5.46 -5.17
N ALA A 132 9.11 6.70 -5.32
CA ALA A 132 10.51 7.02 -5.56
C ALA A 132 11.45 6.59 -4.42
N VAL A 133 10.93 6.41 -3.22
CA VAL A 133 11.67 5.97 -2.03
C VAL A 133 12.37 4.63 -2.21
N ILE A 134 11.89 3.75 -3.10
CA ILE A 134 12.51 2.45 -3.36
C ILE A 134 13.75 2.53 -4.28
N LEU A 135 13.87 3.59 -5.08
CA LEU A 135 14.88 3.68 -6.13
C LEU A 135 16.33 3.55 -5.63
N PRO A 136 16.75 4.20 -4.53
CA PRO A 136 18.10 4.01 -3.99
C PRO A 136 18.39 2.55 -3.65
N THR A 137 17.48 1.91 -2.91
CA THR A 137 17.61 0.50 -2.52
C THR A 137 17.63 -0.44 -3.73
N LEU A 138 16.83 -0.15 -4.76
CA LEU A 138 16.81 -0.92 -6.00
C LEU A 138 18.14 -0.82 -6.74
N VAL A 139 18.69 0.39 -6.86
CA VAL A 139 20.03 0.62 -7.47
C VAL A 139 21.11 -0.16 -6.73
N GLU A 140 21.13 -0.11 -5.40
CA GLU A 140 22.10 -0.87 -4.58
C GLU A 140 21.98 -2.37 -4.80
N LYS A 141 20.77 -2.92 -4.76
CA LYS A 141 20.53 -4.36 -5.01
C LYS A 141 20.95 -4.78 -6.42
N LEU A 142 20.64 -3.99 -7.42
CA LEU A 142 21.04 -4.28 -8.80
C LEU A 142 22.56 -4.23 -8.99
N ARG A 143 23.23 -3.24 -8.40
CA ARG A 143 24.71 -3.17 -8.42
C ARG A 143 25.36 -4.38 -7.76
N ALA A 144 24.80 -4.83 -6.64
CA ALA A 144 25.29 -6.02 -5.95
C ALA A 144 25.07 -7.30 -6.77
N ALA A 145 23.95 -7.41 -7.48
CA ALA A 145 23.62 -8.58 -8.29
C ALA A 145 24.36 -8.60 -9.65
N LEU A 146 24.74 -7.42 -10.18
CA LEU A 146 25.33 -7.25 -11.51
C LEU A 146 26.61 -6.39 -11.43
N PRO A 147 27.69 -6.91 -10.84
CA PRO A 147 28.90 -6.12 -10.53
C PRO A 147 29.64 -5.56 -11.76
N GLY A 148 29.34 -6.05 -12.97
CA GLY A 148 29.93 -5.55 -14.23
C GLY A 148 29.07 -4.51 -14.96
N ALA A 149 27.88 -4.18 -14.47
CA ALA A 149 26.96 -3.27 -15.11
C ALA A 149 27.04 -1.85 -14.52
N ASP A 150 26.98 -0.82 -15.39
CA ASP A 150 26.85 0.58 -14.95
C ASP A 150 25.39 0.91 -14.66
N ILE A 151 25.00 0.79 -13.41
CA ILE A 151 23.62 1.00 -12.94
C ILE A 151 23.52 2.36 -12.27
N ARG A 152 22.67 3.24 -12.80
CA ARG A 152 22.46 4.59 -12.32
C ARG A 152 20.98 4.93 -12.22
N ARG A 153 20.62 5.73 -11.23
CA ARG A 153 19.30 6.38 -11.22
C ARG A 153 19.27 7.46 -12.29
N SER A 154 18.21 7.49 -13.10
CA SER A 154 17.99 8.61 -14.04
C SER A 154 17.66 9.90 -13.26
N GLY A 155 18.31 10.99 -13.64
CA GLY A 155 17.97 12.32 -13.13
C GLY A 155 16.80 13.00 -13.87
N ALA A 156 16.31 12.39 -14.97
CA ALA A 156 15.24 12.96 -15.77
C ALA A 156 13.83 12.71 -15.21
N CYS A 157 13.71 11.84 -14.20
CA CYS A 157 12.42 11.53 -13.58
C CYS A 157 12.25 12.36 -12.30
N ALA A 158 11.42 13.38 -12.36
CA ALA A 158 11.02 14.19 -11.22
C ALA A 158 9.50 14.20 -11.09
N ASP A 159 8.99 14.56 -9.91
CA ASP A 159 7.57 14.79 -9.73
C ASP A 159 7.13 15.96 -10.62
N PRO A 160 6.16 15.77 -11.55
CA PRO A 160 5.66 16.89 -12.34
C PRO A 160 4.80 17.86 -11.52
N ALA A 161 4.34 17.47 -10.32
CA ALA A 161 3.54 18.29 -9.44
C ALA A 161 4.42 19.25 -8.62
N ILE A 162 4.03 20.53 -8.60
CA ILE A 162 4.65 21.56 -7.78
C ILE A 162 3.70 21.90 -6.64
N ILE A 163 4.18 21.74 -5.40
CA ILE A 163 3.42 22.13 -4.22
C ILE A 163 3.81 23.59 -3.87
N ILE A 164 2.84 24.48 -3.92
CA ILE A 164 3.01 25.84 -3.44
C ILE A 164 2.77 25.83 -1.93
N SER A 165 3.79 26.11 -1.14
CA SER A 165 3.69 26.29 0.31
C SER A 165 4.02 27.72 0.70
N ASP A 166 3.47 28.20 1.81
CA ASP A 166 3.73 29.56 2.32
C ASP A 166 5.19 29.75 2.80
N ASN A 167 5.95 28.67 2.95
CA ASN A 167 7.39 28.72 3.18
C ASN A 167 8.10 28.99 1.85
N LYS A 168 8.65 30.21 1.73
CA LYS A 168 9.46 30.70 0.61
C LYS A 168 10.82 29.99 0.52
N GLU A 169 10.83 28.68 0.31
CA GLU A 169 12.03 28.02 -0.20
C GLU A 169 11.80 27.71 -1.67
N ALA A 170 12.57 28.42 -2.50
CA ALA A 170 12.54 28.25 -3.94
C ALA A 170 12.78 26.79 -4.34
N PRO A 171 12.13 26.29 -5.42
CA PRO A 171 12.45 24.96 -5.94
C PRO A 171 13.94 24.89 -6.26
N CYS A 172 14.56 23.82 -5.81
CA CYS A 172 15.94 23.51 -6.15
C CYS A 172 16.05 23.39 -7.69
N PRO A 173 17.05 24.00 -8.32
CA PRO A 173 17.23 23.99 -9.77
C PRO A 173 17.53 22.59 -10.32
#